data_9454db0e482a9e00b38a73f00ca26220
#
_entry.id   9454db0e482a9e00b38a73f00ca26220
#
_cell.length_a   1.000
_cell.length_b   1.000
_cell.length_c   1.000
_cell.angle_alpha   90.00
_cell.angle_beta   90.00
_cell.angle_gamma   90.00
#
_symmetry.space_group_name_H-M   'P 1'
#
loop_
_entity.id
_entity.type
_entity.pdbx_description
1 polymer ?
#
loop_
_entity_poly.entity_id
_entity_poly.type
_entity_poly.pdbx_seq_one_letter_code
_entity_poly.pdbx_strand_id
1 'polypeptide(L)'
;MKKDSVIEIKASGAWNGGTLTDNAIYENKGLFFKGDIPVNMKSIEERIGIRTRMVAPDNVRIGVIALQNLLKTSGIDPSRIKTIIGATNVGEDKYEKGPLIRHSFESIKKYCPNAVPFDLYAGCPGYNVSVELLFMLSLSGQLKTGDISIVVGAENIHRAKAFVPLDTSNIIFGDDALATALVTTSTRTPSSKKVFTKKTHCSLSADFISDLADAVLRLKENIKIDGIIIDNQLGKLHYRVPATASRLQHNLALKMFPEKEKNGHLDNFKRSMAFYNRRVDSFAFDIMSLSKNSDLVESIAKAYIKSGKFASVVSIYLRDDLNADIAIHHGSGFVFERPLTGIVDTRTRTHGCFADYIQAIPTKDDVFGDMNGKGVFLYATRGARKHLSDLLQQNQLGMHDLDLLIEHQANFAMIPMTLEKVLDSGQSDLRKDVMEYLANKMITNIHVRGNCSVVCMQRLPYDLNRGSLLPDSINGFPVNQNLDRLKRARVILNDSVGAGMTRSSFLQIKK
;
A
#
# COMPACT_ATOMS: atom_id res chain seq x y z
N MET A 1 32.48 0.73 4.35
CA MET A 1 31.94 -0.59 4.72
C MET A 1 30.46 -0.64 4.33
N LYS A 2 30.04 -1.61 3.50
CA LYS A 2 28.62 -1.85 3.24
C LYS A 2 27.93 -2.21 4.55
N LYS A 3 26.82 -1.55 4.87
CA LYS A 3 26.05 -1.82 6.08
C LYS A 3 25.28 -3.13 5.90
N ASP A 4 25.32 -4.02 6.87
CA ASP A 4 24.67 -5.32 6.78
C ASP A 4 23.15 -5.18 6.64
N SER A 5 22.54 -4.30 7.44
CA SER A 5 21.11 -3.98 7.39
C SER A 5 20.86 -2.52 7.77
N VAL A 6 19.74 -1.94 7.35
CA VAL A 6 19.28 -0.59 7.72
C VAL A 6 18.00 -0.65 8.53
N ILE A 7 17.03 -1.48 8.12
CA ILE A 7 15.77 -1.70 8.81
C ILE A 7 15.34 -3.16 8.69
N GLU A 8 14.80 -3.71 9.76
CA GLU A 8 14.34 -5.10 9.83
C GLU A 8 12.97 -5.21 10.48
N ILE A 9 12.14 -6.15 10.00
CA ILE A 9 10.89 -6.53 10.66
C ILE A 9 11.24 -7.35 11.91
N LYS A 10 10.78 -6.89 13.08
CA LYS A 10 11.13 -7.48 14.38
C LYS A 10 10.04 -8.36 14.97
N ALA A 11 8.80 -7.90 14.96
CA ALA A 11 7.69 -8.57 15.59
C ALA A 11 6.36 -8.15 14.96
N SER A 12 5.33 -8.95 15.18
CA SER A 12 3.97 -8.62 14.76
C SER A 12 2.95 -9.07 15.81
N GLY A 13 1.87 -8.29 15.94
CA GLY A 13 0.74 -8.60 16.78
C GLY A 13 -0.55 -8.42 15.99
N ALA A 14 -1.47 -9.39 16.08
CA ALA A 14 -2.69 -9.40 15.31
C ALA A 14 -3.91 -9.24 16.19
N TRP A 15 -4.97 -8.64 15.63
CA TRP A 15 -6.30 -8.88 16.10
C TRP A 15 -6.74 -10.30 15.67
N ASN A 16 -7.22 -11.10 16.61
CA ASN A 16 -7.65 -12.48 16.38
C ASN A 16 -9.12 -12.70 16.79
N GLY A 17 -9.85 -11.62 17.05
CA GLY A 17 -11.31 -11.63 17.28
C GLY A 17 -12.08 -11.58 15.96
N GLY A 18 -13.39 -11.63 16.05
CA GLY A 18 -14.29 -11.56 14.91
C GLY A 18 -14.98 -12.87 14.60
N THR A 19 -15.97 -12.78 13.72
CA THR A 19 -16.74 -13.92 13.27
C THR A 19 -16.24 -14.36 11.90
N LEU A 20 -15.87 -15.63 11.79
CA LEU A 20 -15.60 -16.24 10.49
C LEU A 20 -16.95 -16.50 9.81
N THR A 21 -17.19 -15.80 8.71
CA THR A 21 -18.45 -15.80 7.98
C THR A 21 -18.24 -16.43 6.61
N ASP A 22 -19.07 -17.38 6.24
CA ASP A 22 -19.05 -18.02 4.92
C ASP A 22 -19.84 -17.24 3.87
N ASN A 23 -19.87 -17.76 2.65
CA ASN A 23 -20.55 -17.13 1.53
C ASN A 23 -22.08 -17.25 1.57
N ALA A 24 -22.67 -17.99 2.52
CA ALA A 24 -24.14 -18.14 2.65
C ALA A 24 -24.82 -16.78 2.90
N ILE A 25 -24.11 -15.80 3.46
CA ILE A 25 -24.64 -14.43 3.63
C ILE A 25 -25.05 -13.75 2.32
N TYR A 26 -24.55 -14.22 1.18
CA TYR A 26 -24.88 -13.68 -0.15
C TYR A 26 -25.92 -14.53 -0.90
N GLU A 27 -26.34 -15.69 -0.34
CA GLU A 27 -27.39 -16.51 -0.95
C GLU A 27 -28.71 -15.74 -1.05
N ASN A 28 -29.40 -15.90 -2.18
CA ASN A 28 -30.72 -15.31 -2.41
C ASN A 28 -30.81 -13.77 -2.29
N LYS A 29 -29.70 -13.06 -2.46
CA LYS A 29 -29.67 -11.58 -2.43
C LYS A 29 -30.01 -10.94 -3.78
N GLY A 30 -30.30 -11.71 -4.82
CA GLY A 30 -30.56 -11.20 -6.16
C GLY A 30 -29.34 -10.58 -6.83
N LEU A 31 -28.14 -10.93 -6.40
CA LEU A 31 -26.87 -10.47 -6.97
C LEU A 31 -26.45 -11.38 -8.13
N PHE A 32 -25.85 -10.76 -9.15
CA PHE A 32 -25.32 -11.46 -10.32
C PHE A 32 -23.91 -11.01 -10.66
N PHE A 33 -23.03 -11.95 -10.95
CA PHE A 33 -21.80 -11.66 -11.67
C PHE A 33 -22.08 -11.35 -13.14
N LYS A 34 -21.12 -10.77 -13.83
CA LYS A 34 -21.23 -10.53 -15.27
C LYS A 34 -21.56 -11.80 -16.03
N GLY A 35 -22.55 -11.75 -16.95
CA GLY A 35 -23.07 -12.87 -17.69
C GLY A 35 -24.20 -13.63 -16.95
N ASP A 36 -24.97 -12.90 -16.15
CA ASP A 36 -26.16 -13.37 -15.44
C ASP A 36 -25.95 -14.61 -14.55
N ILE A 37 -24.72 -14.75 -14.02
CA ILE A 37 -24.37 -15.85 -13.13
C ILE A 37 -24.77 -15.48 -11.71
N PRO A 38 -25.70 -16.21 -11.07
CA PRO A 38 -26.13 -15.91 -9.71
C PRO A 38 -24.98 -15.94 -8.73
N VAL A 39 -24.95 -14.96 -7.82
CA VAL A 39 -24.00 -14.95 -6.71
C VAL A 39 -24.50 -15.89 -5.63
N ASN A 40 -23.74 -16.96 -5.40
CA ASN A 40 -23.98 -17.97 -4.37
C ASN A 40 -22.65 -18.55 -3.89
N MET A 41 -22.65 -19.41 -2.88
CA MET A 41 -21.43 -19.98 -2.30
C MET A 41 -20.51 -20.58 -3.36
N LYS A 42 -21.06 -21.39 -4.28
CA LYS A 42 -20.29 -22.07 -5.33
C LYS A 42 -19.68 -21.07 -6.32
N SER A 43 -20.49 -20.15 -6.84
CA SER A 43 -20.01 -19.18 -7.85
C SER A 43 -18.96 -18.21 -7.27
N ILE A 44 -19.05 -17.85 -5.99
CA ILE A 44 -18.03 -17.04 -5.29
C ILE A 44 -16.72 -17.82 -5.19
N GLU A 45 -16.74 -19.06 -4.71
CA GLU A 45 -15.55 -19.88 -4.58
C GLU A 45 -14.89 -20.15 -5.94
N GLU A 46 -15.66 -20.56 -6.95
CA GLU A 46 -15.13 -20.86 -8.29
C GLU A 46 -14.52 -19.65 -9.00
N ARG A 47 -15.07 -18.44 -8.79
CA ARG A 47 -14.62 -17.23 -9.52
C ARG A 47 -13.55 -16.45 -8.80
N ILE A 48 -13.60 -16.37 -7.48
CA ILE A 48 -12.71 -15.52 -6.70
C ILE A 48 -11.91 -16.28 -5.64
N GLY A 49 -12.20 -17.56 -5.41
CA GLY A 49 -11.45 -18.43 -4.50
C GLY A 49 -11.65 -18.14 -3.02
N ILE A 50 -12.71 -17.39 -2.64
CA ILE A 50 -13.02 -17.06 -1.25
C ILE A 50 -14.12 -18.01 -0.75
N ARG A 51 -13.86 -18.70 0.37
CA ARG A 51 -14.84 -19.57 1.06
C ARG A 51 -15.43 -18.87 2.27
N THR A 52 -14.56 -18.19 3.03
CA THR A 52 -14.94 -17.46 4.24
C THR A 52 -14.24 -16.11 4.30
N ARG A 53 -14.68 -15.27 5.23
CA ARG A 53 -14.04 -14.01 5.57
C ARG A 53 -14.24 -13.67 7.03
N MET A 54 -13.37 -12.83 7.58
CA MET A 54 -13.55 -12.29 8.92
C MET A 54 -14.45 -11.07 8.89
N VAL A 55 -15.35 -10.97 9.87
CA VAL A 55 -16.20 -9.81 10.10
C VAL A 55 -15.97 -9.31 11.52
N ALA A 56 -15.60 -8.06 11.66
CA ALA A 56 -15.33 -7.44 12.96
C ALA A 56 -16.66 -7.06 13.67
N PRO A 57 -16.73 -7.19 15.01
CA PRO A 57 -17.84 -6.66 15.79
C PRO A 57 -17.93 -5.13 15.69
N ASP A 58 -19.14 -4.58 15.73
CA ASP A 58 -19.43 -3.17 15.49
C ASP A 58 -18.69 -2.18 16.42
N ASN A 59 -18.42 -2.56 17.65
CA ASN A 59 -17.87 -1.64 18.66
C ASN A 59 -16.42 -1.95 19.05
N VAL A 60 -15.66 -2.62 18.19
CA VAL A 60 -14.29 -3.05 18.49
C VAL A 60 -13.29 -2.26 17.65
N ARG A 61 -12.32 -1.65 18.31
CA ARG A 61 -11.18 -0.97 17.64
C ARG A 61 -10.07 -1.98 17.37
N ILE A 62 -10.19 -2.66 16.24
CA ILE A 62 -9.33 -3.81 15.89
C ILE A 62 -7.86 -3.45 15.74
N GLY A 63 -7.55 -2.25 15.20
CA GLY A 63 -6.18 -1.75 15.07
C GLY A 63 -5.51 -1.50 16.44
N VAL A 64 -6.27 -0.98 17.42
CA VAL A 64 -5.77 -0.80 18.80
C VAL A 64 -5.45 -2.14 19.43
N ILE A 65 -6.31 -3.15 19.25
CA ILE A 65 -6.10 -4.49 19.81
C ILE A 65 -4.85 -5.13 19.17
N ALA A 66 -4.66 -4.98 17.87
CA ALA A 66 -3.48 -5.49 17.19
C ALA A 66 -2.18 -4.85 17.76
N LEU A 67 -2.19 -3.53 17.98
CA LEU A 67 -1.08 -2.81 18.60
C LEU A 67 -0.82 -3.29 20.05
N GLN A 68 -1.86 -3.43 20.86
CA GLN A 68 -1.73 -3.91 22.24
C GLN A 68 -1.17 -5.34 22.28
N ASN A 69 -1.63 -6.21 21.39
CA ASN A 69 -1.12 -7.59 21.27
C ASN A 69 0.36 -7.61 20.84
N LEU A 70 0.76 -6.73 19.92
CA LEU A 70 2.17 -6.57 19.57
C LEU A 70 3.00 -6.19 20.78
N LEU A 71 2.63 -5.13 21.50
CA LEU A 71 3.37 -4.64 22.68
C LEU A 71 3.46 -5.71 23.77
N LYS A 72 2.35 -6.40 24.05
CA LYS A 72 2.28 -7.47 25.05
C LYS A 72 3.20 -8.66 24.74
N THR A 73 3.34 -9.04 23.47
CA THR A 73 4.01 -10.29 23.08
C THR A 73 5.45 -10.10 22.63
N SER A 74 5.86 -8.88 22.28
CA SER A 74 7.16 -8.63 21.67
C SER A 74 8.28 -8.24 22.65
N GLY A 75 7.96 -7.84 23.87
CA GLY A 75 8.92 -7.28 24.81
C GLY A 75 9.56 -5.96 24.35
N ILE A 76 8.92 -5.27 23.39
CA ILE A 76 9.39 -3.97 22.90
C ILE A 76 9.18 -2.93 24.00
N ASP A 77 10.23 -2.17 24.32
CA ASP A 77 10.13 -0.98 25.16
C ASP A 77 9.38 0.13 24.41
N PRO A 78 8.19 0.52 24.87
CA PRO A 78 7.38 1.55 24.21
C PRO A 78 8.04 2.93 24.12
N SER A 79 8.99 3.24 25.01
CA SER A 79 9.72 4.51 24.99
C SER A 79 10.64 4.66 23.77
N ARG A 80 11.04 3.53 23.17
CA ARG A 80 11.88 3.47 21.96
C ARG A 80 11.08 3.60 20.67
N ILE A 81 9.74 3.57 20.74
CA ILE A 81 8.89 3.72 19.57
C ILE A 81 8.88 5.19 19.15
N LYS A 82 9.32 5.48 17.93
CA LYS A 82 9.45 6.83 17.38
C LYS A 82 8.35 7.20 16.40
N THR A 83 7.82 6.21 15.69
CA THR A 83 6.81 6.44 14.66
C THR A 83 5.75 5.35 14.71
N ILE A 84 4.49 5.74 14.60
CA ILE A 84 3.36 4.82 14.41
C ILE A 84 2.60 5.26 13.16
N ILE A 85 2.52 4.39 12.17
CA ILE A 85 1.79 4.62 10.93
C ILE A 85 0.53 3.78 10.94
N GLY A 86 -0.63 4.41 10.80
CA GLY A 86 -1.90 3.75 10.53
C GLY A 86 -2.07 3.57 9.02
N ALA A 87 -1.96 2.36 8.52
CA ALA A 87 -2.20 2.05 7.10
C ALA A 87 -3.63 1.55 6.94
N THR A 88 -4.47 2.31 6.24
CA THR A 88 -5.90 2.01 6.08
C THR A 88 -6.48 2.65 4.82
N ASN A 89 -7.55 2.10 4.29
CA ASN A 89 -8.43 2.76 3.31
C ASN A 89 -9.71 3.24 4.00
N VAL A 90 -10.24 2.40 4.88
CA VAL A 90 -11.44 2.70 5.66
C VAL A 90 -11.06 2.46 7.12
N GLY A 91 -10.84 3.53 7.85
CA GLY A 91 -10.51 3.47 9.26
C GLY A 91 -11.62 2.87 10.12
N GLU A 92 -11.40 2.85 11.42
CA GLU A 92 -12.37 2.29 12.39
C GLU A 92 -13.71 3.04 12.37
N ASP A 93 -13.70 4.33 11.97
CA ASP A 93 -14.91 5.14 11.79
C ASP A 93 -14.87 5.82 10.42
N LYS A 94 -15.64 5.31 9.48
CA LYS A 94 -15.65 5.76 8.07
C LYS A 94 -16.03 7.23 7.87
N TYR A 95 -16.75 7.82 8.81
CA TYR A 95 -17.25 9.19 8.72
C TYR A 95 -16.51 10.18 9.60
N GLU A 96 -15.68 9.73 10.52
CA GLU A 96 -14.95 10.64 11.38
C GLU A 96 -13.83 11.36 10.64
N LYS A 97 -13.71 12.65 10.92
CA LYS A 97 -12.58 13.46 10.47
C LYS A 97 -11.37 13.13 11.32
N GLY A 98 -10.31 12.69 10.71
CA GLY A 98 -9.05 12.47 11.39
C GLY A 98 -8.46 11.08 11.15
N PRO A 99 -7.20 10.88 11.56
CA PRO A 99 -6.50 9.62 11.36
C PRO A 99 -7.05 8.51 12.25
N LEU A 100 -6.92 7.25 11.79
CA LEU A 100 -7.14 6.05 12.59
C LEU A 100 -6.45 6.16 13.96
N ILE A 101 -5.22 6.64 13.93
CA ILE A 101 -4.38 6.84 15.12
C ILE A 101 -4.95 7.92 16.05
N ARG A 102 -5.69 8.92 15.55
CA ARG A 102 -6.29 9.94 16.39
C ARG A 102 -7.34 9.37 17.35
N HIS A 103 -8.20 8.47 16.88
CA HIS A 103 -9.23 7.83 17.71
C HIS A 103 -8.63 6.89 18.75
N SER A 104 -7.43 6.41 18.46
CA SER A 104 -6.65 5.58 19.37
C SER A 104 -5.63 6.38 20.17
N PHE A 105 -5.54 7.71 19.94
CA PHE A 105 -4.42 8.55 20.39
C PHE A 105 -4.20 8.52 21.91
N GLU A 106 -5.24 8.55 22.70
CA GLU A 106 -5.10 8.47 24.16
C GLU A 106 -4.48 7.14 24.60
N SER A 107 -4.90 6.04 23.97
CA SER A 107 -4.30 4.72 24.22
C SER A 107 -2.86 4.66 23.72
N ILE A 108 -2.59 5.19 22.53
CA ILE A 108 -1.26 5.19 21.92
C ILE A 108 -0.31 6.09 22.69
N LYS A 109 -0.71 7.32 23.02
CA LYS A 109 0.08 8.25 23.82
C LYS A 109 0.43 7.69 25.20
N LYS A 110 -0.53 7.00 25.82
CA LYS A 110 -0.30 6.32 27.10
C LYS A 110 0.76 5.21 26.98
N TYR A 111 0.74 4.45 25.89
CA TYR A 111 1.64 3.30 25.71
C TYR A 111 2.94 3.64 24.95
N CYS A 112 2.93 4.67 24.10
CA CYS A 112 4.06 5.06 23.26
C CYS A 112 4.29 6.58 23.30
N PRO A 113 4.75 7.13 24.42
CA PRO A 113 4.75 8.59 24.70
C PRO A 113 5.65 9.39 23.73
N ASN A 114 6.66 8.76 23.14
CA ASN A 114 7.64 9.39 22.25
C ASN A 114 7.33 9.21 20.76
N ALA A 115 6.23 8.52 20.42
CA ALA A 115 5.89 8.23 19.05
C ALA A 115 5.23 9.41 18.34
N VAL A 116 5.57 9.61 17.07
CA VAL A 116 4.86 10.50 16.15
C VAL A 116 3.86 9.65 15.35
N PRO A 117 2.54 9.79 15.63
CA PRO A 117 1.51 9.03 14.94
C PRO A 117 0.98 9.77 13.73
N PHE A 118 0.74 9.06 12.63
CA PHE A 118 -0.01 9.53 11.46
C PHE A 118 -0.57 8.35 10.66
N ASP A 119 -1.62 8.59 9.87
CA ASP A 119 -2.16 7.62 8.93
C ASP A 119 -1.52 7.78 7.55
N LEU A 120 -1.52 6.69 6.78
CA LEU A 120 -1.05 6.65 5.41
C LEU A 120 -2.12 6.03 4.50
N TYR A 121 -2.43 6.73 3.41
CA TYR A 121 -3.43 6.34 2.42
C TYR A 121 -2.75 6.15 1.06
N ALA A 122 -2.63 4.91 0.65
CA ALA A 122 -2.03 4.51 -0.64
C ALA A 122 -2.76 3.31 -1.26
N GLY A 123 -4.03 3.14 -0.92
CA GLY A 123 -4.77 1.95 -1.30
C GLY A 123 -4.28 0.69 -0.55
N CYS A 124 -4.59 -0.49 -1.07
CA CYS A 124 -4.11 -1.77 -0.50
C CYS A 124 -2.57 -1.84 -0.35
N PRO A 125 -1.73 -1.15 -1.14
CA PRO A 125 -0.29 -1.05 -0.92
C PRO A 125 0.13 -0.27 0.34
N GLY A 126 -0.78 0.29 1.11
CA GLY A 126 -0.47 1.15 2.26
C GLY A 126 0.57 0.58 3.22
N TYR A 127 0.55 -0.74 3.47
CA TYR A 127 1.61 -1.38 4.26
C TYR A 127 2.99 -1.29 3.58
N ASN A 128 3.08 -1.66 2.30
CA ASN A 128 4.35 -1.64 1.57
C ASN A 128 4.90 -0.22 1.44
N VAL A 129 4.03 0.78 1.18
CA VAL A 129 4.41 2.19 1.15
C VAL A 129 4.88 2.67 2.53
N SER A 130 4.25 2.21 3.61
CA SER A 130 4.71 2.50 4.98
C SER A 130 6.10 1.93 5.25
N VAL A 131 6.37 0.69 4.80
CA VAL A 131 7.71 0.08 4.89
C VAL A 131 8.74 0.89 4.09
N GLU A 132 8.40 1.30 2.85
CA GLU A 132 9.26 2.17 2.04
C GLU A 132 9.54 3.49 2.76
N LEU A 133 8.52 4.15 3.30
CA LEU A 133 8.68 5.41 4.04
C LEU A 133 9.65 5.23 5.23
N LEU A 134 9.45 4.20 6.04
CA LEU A 134 10.33 3.91 7.18
C LEU A 134 11.77 3.59 6.73
N PHE A 135 11.92 2.89 5.61
CA PHE A 135 13.23 2.64 5.00
C PHE A 135 13.92 3.95 4.58
N MET A 136 13.19 4.90 3.96
CA MET A 136 13.73 6.23 3.61
C MET A 136 14.10 7.06 4.84
N LEU A 137 13.26 7.04 5.90
CA LEU A 137 13.56 7.71 7.16
C LEU A 137 14.82 7.14 7.84
N SER A 138 15.02 5.83 7.80
CA SER A 138 16.21 5.16 8.33
C SER A 138 17.46 5.48 7.49
N LEU A 139 17.34 5.41 6.15
CA LEU A 139 18.44 5.76 5.22
C LEU A 139 18.88 7.21 5.37
N SER A 140 17.94 8.13 5.58
CA SER A 140 18.23 9.57 5.74
C SER A 140 18.83 9.91 7.10
N GLY A 141 18.82 8.99 8.05
CA GLY A 141 19.26 9.21 9.42
C GLY A 141 18.25 9.97 10.29
N GLN A 142 17.02 10.15 9.86
CA GLN A 142 15.95 10.70 10.71
C GLN A 142 15.54 9.70 11.81
N LEU A 143 15.42 8.43 11.48
CA LEU A 143 15.36 7.36 12.47
C LEU A 143 16.79 6.94 12.82
N LYS A 144 17.06 6.73 14.10
CA LYS A 144 18.38 6.36 14.64
C LYS A 144 18.47 4.86 14.86
N THR A 145 19.69 4.35 14.90
CA THR A 145 19.94 2.95 15.27
C THR A 145 19.27 2.63 16.62
N GLY A 146 18.47 1.59 16.62
CA GLY A 146 17.69 1.16 17.77
C GLY A 146 16.30 1.78 17.86
N ASP A 147 15.96 2.81 17.06
CA ASP A 147 14.60 3.33 16.98
C ASP A 147 13.65 2.27 16.43
N ILE A 148 12.46 2.23 17.00
CA ILE A 148 11.39 1.32 16.60
C ILE A 148 10.27 2.11 15.97
N SER A 149 9.78 1.62 14.84
CA SER A 149 8.60 2.13 14.15
C SER A 149 7.55 1.03 14.06
N ILE A 150 6.28 1.39 14.15
CA ILE A 150 5.16 0.45 14.06
C ILE A 150 4.28 0.84 12.88
N VAL A 151 3.90 -0.15 12.08
CA VAL A 151 2.84 -0.01 11.07
C VAL A 151 1.64 -0.81 11.56
N VAL A 152 0.51 -0.13 11.77
CA VAL A 152 -0.77 -0.72 12.13
C VAL A 152 -1.64 -0.74 10.88
N GLY A 153 -1.81 -1.91 10.27
CA GLY A 153 -2.83 -2.12 9.25
C GLY A 153 -4.16 -2.42 9.92
N ALA A 154 -5.22 -1.74 9.53
CA ALA A 154 -6.56 -2.01 10.04
C ALA A 154 -7.62 -1.67 8.99
N GLU A 155 -8.52 -2.63 8.71
CA GLU A 155 -9.60 -2.48 7.74
C GLU A 155 -10.90 -3.01 8.29
N ASN A 156 -11.90 -2.14 8.38
CA ASN A 156 -13.27 -2.42 8.85
C ASN A 156 -14.28 -2.24 7.71
N ILE A 157 -14.05 -2.87 6.57
CA ILE A 157 -14.81 -2.61 5.35
C ILE A 157 -16.29 -3.02 5.51
N HIS A 158 -16.56 -4.15 6.17
CA HIS A 158 -17.92 -4.61 6.43
C HIS A 158 -18.65 -3.68 7.39
N ARG A 159 -18.02 -3.32 8.51
CA ARG A 159 -18.58 -2.39 9.49
C ARG A 159 -18.83 -1.01 8.90
N ALA A 160 -17.87 -0.52 8.14
CA ALA A 160 -17.95 0.79 7.52
C ALA A 160 -19.01 0.86 6.39
N LYS A 161 -19.55 -0.30 5.95
CA LYS A 161 -20.45 -0.36 4.78
C LYS A 161 -19.90 0.42 3.60
N ALA A 162 -18.58 0.34 3.40
CA ALA A 162 -17.84 1.14 2.44
C ALA A 162 -18.28 0.89 1.00
N PHE A 163 -18.88 -0.26 0.73
CA PHE A 163 -19.46 -0.60 -0.56
C PHE A 163 -20.96 -0.82 -0.41
N VAL A 164 -21.70 -0.54 -1.47
CA VAL A 164 -23.15 -0.80 -1.51
C VAL A 164 -23.39 -2.26 -1.12
N PRO A 165 -24.28 -2.55 -0.15
CA PRO A 165 -24.48 -3.91 0.35
C PRO A 165 -24.83 -4.94 -0.72
N LEU A 166 -25.37 -4.47 -1.86
CA LEU A 166 -25.78 -5.29 -3.00
C LEU A 166 -24.77 -5.25 -4.17
N ASP A 167 -23.57 -4.68 -3.98
CA ASP A 167 -22.53 -4.71 -5.00
C ASP A 167 -21.65 -5.97 -4.86
N THR A 168 -21.35 -6.61 -5.99
CA THR A 168 -20.44 -7.74 -6.06
C THR A 168 -19.02 -7.39 -5.63
N SER A 169 -18.62 -6.12 -5.65
CA SER A 169 -17.33 -5.65 -5.13
C SER A 169 -17.18 -5.91 -3.62
N ASN A 170 -18.27 -5.87 -2.86
CA ASN A 170 -18.24 -6.09 -1.41
C ASN A 170 -17.96 -7.57 -1.04
N ILE A 171 -18.24 -8.49 -1.97
CA ILE A 171 -18.09 -9.95 -1.74
C ILE A 171 -16.62 -10.34 -1.48
N ILE A 172 -15.67 -9.57 -2.01
CA ILE A 172 -14.24 -9.93 -1.89
C ILE A 172 -13.65 -9.58 -0.53
N PHE A 173 -14.18 -8.61 0.21
CA PHE A 173 -13.52 -8.05 1.38
C PHE A 173 -13.74 -8.86 2.66
N GLY A 174 -12.75 -8.78 3.56
CA GLY A 174 -12.80 -9.22 4.95
C GLY A 174 -12.17 -8.17 5.86
N ASP A 175 -12.64 -8.11 7.12
CA ASP A 175 -12.09 -7.22 8.13
C ASP A 175 -10.87 -7.86 8.79
N ASP A 176 -9.82 -7.09 9.04
CA ASP A 176 -8.64 -7.57 9.77
C ASP A 176 -7.81 -6.41 10.31
N ALA A 177 -6.94 -6.71 11.29
CA ALA A 177 -5.93 -5.77 11.76
C ALA A 177 -4.67 -6.48 12.22
N LEU A 178 -3.52 -5.88 11.91
CA LEU A 178 -2.21 -6.35 12.34
C LEU A 178 -1.25 -5.18 12.55
N ALA A 179 -0.49 -5.22 13.63
CA ALA A 179 0.60 -4.29 13.92
C ALA A 179 1.94 -4.99 13.68
N THR A 180 2.83 -4.32 12.95
CA THR A 180 4.20 -4.80 12.67
C THR A 180 5.21 -3.81 13.18
N ALA A 181 6.16 -4.26 14.00
CA ALA A 181 7.28 -3.48 14.46
C ALA A 181 8.50 -3.68 13.56
N LEU A 182 9.09 -2.56 13.16
CA LEU A 182 10.33 -2.50 12.43
C LEU A 182 11.39 -1.80 13.28
N VAL A 183 12.63 -2.29 13.25
CA VAL A 183 13.75 -1.70 13.98
C VAL A 183 14.76 -1.13 13.00
N THR A 184 15.19 0.10 13.22
CA THR A 184 16.33 0.69 12.51
C THR A 184 17.61 0.09 13.08
N THR A 185 18.32 -0.70 12.29
CA THR A 185 19.52 -1.42 12.73
C THR A 185 20.79 -0.65 12.48
N SER A 186 20.79 0.23 11.45
CA SER A 186 21.88 1.18 11.22
C SER A 186 21.35 2.43 10.52
N THR A 187 22.05 3.54 10.72
CA THR A 187 21.74 4.81 10.04
C THR A 187 22.93 5.25 9.23
N ARG A 188 22.71 6.08 8.20
CA ARG A 188 23.80 6.76 7.50
C ARG A 188 24.31 7.92 8.33
N THR A 189 25.58 8.24 8.18
CA THR A 189 26.11 9.52 8.60
C THR A 189 25.41 10.61 7.81
N PRO A 190 24.89 11.66 8.44
CA PRO A 190 24.26 12.76 7.74
C PRO A 190 25.19 13.29 6.63
N SER A 191 24.68 13.36 5.41
CA SER A 191 25.42 13.97 4.30
C SER A 191 25.55 15.48 4.53
N SER A 192 26.71 16.06 4.22
CA SER A 192 26.89 17.51 4.17
C SER A 192 26.09 18.17 3.04
N LYS A 193 25.53 17.37 2.12
CA LYS A 193 24.74 17.85 0.99
C LYS A 193 23.41 18.41 1.46
N LYS A 194 22.98 19.49 0.80
CA LYS A 194 21.75 20.20 1.16
C LYS A 194 20.60 19.79 0.26
N VAL A 195 19.41 19.72 0.83
CA VAL A 195 18.15 19.68 0.11
C VAL A 195 17.67 21.11 -0.05
N PHE A 196 17.47 21.53 -1.30
CA PHE A 196 16.90 22.84 -1.63
C PHE A 196 15.38 22.75 -1.59
N THR A 197 14.73 23.82 -1.18
CA THR A 197 13.26 23.87 -1.05
C THR A 197 12.74 25.17 -1.63
N LYS A 198 11.78 25.08 -2.55
CA LYS A 198 10.97 26.20 -3.01
C LYS A 198 9.56 26.03 -2.44
N LYS A 199 8.95 27.11 -1.98
CA LYS A 199 7.64 27.09 -1.31
C LYS A 199 6.67 28.09 -1.94
N THR A 200 5.39 27.77 -1.86
CA THR A 200 4.29 28.70 -2.13
C THR A 200 3.10 28.35 -1.23
N HIS A 201 2.22 29.30 -1.08
CA HIS A 201 0.92 29.14 -0.45
C HIS A 201 -0.17 29.47 -1.47
N CYS A 202 -1.31 28.78 -1.43
CA CYS A 202 -2.47 29.09 -2.26
C CYS A 202 -3.77 28.78 -1.53
N SER A 203 -4.80 29.61 -1.83
CA SER A 203 -6.18 29.29 -1.55
C SER A 203 -6.74 28.52 -2.74
N LEU A 204 -7.61 27.56 -2.46
CA LEU A 204 -8.10 26.58 -3.41
C LEU A 204 -9.59 26.79 -3.67
N SER A 205 -10.00 26.58 -4.91
CA SER A 205 -11.39 26.57 -5.34
C SER A 205 -12.06 25.20 -5.13
N ALA A 206 -13.27 25.05 -5.64
CA ALA A 206 -13.94 23.74 -5.69
C ALA A 206 -13.17 22.71 -6.54
N ASP A 207 -12.44 23.16 -7.57
CA ASP A 207 -11.51 22.31 -8.36
C ASP A 207 -10.08 22.37 -7.78
N PHE A 208 -9.95 22.04 -6.50
CA PHE A 208 -8.69 22.16 -5.78
C PHE A 208 -7.55 21.30 -6.37
N ILE A 209 -7.85 20.20 -7.05
CA ILE A 209 -6.83 19.37 -7.70
C ILE A 209 -6.15 20.14 -8.84
N SER A 210 -6.95 20.86 -9.65
CA SER A 210 -6.42 21.72 -10.72
C SER A 210 -5.60 22.88 -10.16
N ASP A 211 -6.07 23.52 -9.08
CA ASP A 211 -5.37 24.63 -8.42
C ASP A 211 -4.02 24.17 -7.84
N LEU A 212 -3.98 23.00 -7.19
CA LEU A 212 -2.74 22.39 -6.69
C LEU A 212 -1.77 22.11 -7.84
N ALA A 213 -2.27 21.57 -8.96
CA ALA A 213 -1.42 21.29 -10.12
C ALA A 213 -0.80 22.57 -10.68
N ASP A 214 -1.57 23.65 -10.82
CA ASP A 214 -1.08 24.95 -11.29
C ASP A 214 -0.05 25.55 -10.35
N ALA A 215 -0.26 25.45 -9.04
CA ALA A 215 0.70 25.91 -8.05
C ALA A 215 2.02 25.12 -8.10
N VAL A 216 1.94 23.81 -8.23
CA VAL A 216 3.14 22.94 -8.38
C VAL A 216 3.87 23.26 -9.68
N LEU A 217 3.16 23.48 -10.80
CA LEU A 217 3.77 23.81 -12.09
C LEU A 217 4.51 25.14 -12.06
N ARG A 218 3.95 26.16 -11.37
CA ARG A 218 4.64 27.44 -11.17
C ARG A 218 5.95 27.32 -10.41
N LEU A 219 6.01 26.41 -9.40
CA LEU A 219 7.21 26.17 -8.60
C LEU A 219 8.26 25.31 -9.30
N LYS A 220 7.76 24.36 -10.10
CA LYS A 220 8.56 23.24 -10.63
C LYS A 220 9.68 23.69 -11.57
N GLU A 221 9.47 24.75 -12.38
CA GLU A 221 10.39 25.12 -13.46
C GLU A 221 10.74 23.90 -14.34
N ASN A 222 12.05 23.54 -14.42
CA ASN A 222 12.55 22.38 -15.17
C ASN A 222 12.80 21.12 -14.29
N ILE A 223 12.34 21.12 -13.02
CA ILE A 223 12.55 20.01 -12.10
C ILE A 223 11.62 18.84 -12.48
N LYS A 224 12.18 17.63 -12.67
CA LYS A 224 11.40 16.41 -12.75
C LYS A 224 10.84 16.07 -11.37
N ILE A 225 9.59 15.65 -11.28
CA ILE A 225 8.94 15.24 -10.03
C ILE A 225 9.03 13.72 -9.93
N ASP A 226 9.71 13.22 -8.89
CA ASP A 226 9.86 11.79 -8.61
C ASP A 226 8.83 11.28 -7.58
N GLY A 227 8.20 12.18 -6.82
CA GLY A 227 7.18 11.80 -5.85
C GLY A 227 6.30 12.96 -5.39
N ILE A 228 5.09 12.62 -4.94
CA ILE A 228 4.10 13.55 -4.39
C ILE A 228 3.59 12.99 -3.07
N ILE A 229 3.70 13.77 -2.01
CA ILE A 229 3.19 13.43 -0.67
C ILE A 229 2.28 14.55 -0.21
N ILE A 230 1.05 14.23 0.14
CA ILE A 230 0.07 15.21 0.65
C ILE A 230 -0.27 14.87 2.10
N ASP A 231 -0.08 15.80 3.02
CA ASP A 231 -0.72 15.74 4.34
C ASP A 231 -2.13 16.29 4.21
N ASN A 232 -3.08 15.38 4.07
CA ASN A 232 -4.44 15.67 3.68
C ASN A 232 -5.36 15.78 4.90
N GLN A 233 -5.71 17.00 5.31
CA GLN A 233 -6.57 17.27 6.46
C GLN A 233 -8.07 17.36 6.11
N LEU A 234 -8.48 17.14 4.86
CA LEU A 234 -9.89 17.24 4.43
C LEU A 234 -10.82 16.25 5.14
N GLY A 235 -10.28 15.11 5.56
CA GLY A 235 -10.97 14.18 6.48
C GLY A 235 -12.06 13.31 5.88
N LYS A 236 -12.64 13.64 4.73
CA LYS A 236 -13.74 12.89 4.09
C LYS A 236 -13.19 11.67 3.33
N LEU A 237 -13.92 10.55 3.38
CA LEU A 237 -13.49 9.31 2.73
C LEU A 237 -13.23 9.46 1.23
N HIS A 238 -14.08 10.20 0.49
CA HIS A 238 -13.93 10.41 -0.95
C HIS A 238 -12.69 11.24 -1.33
N TYR A 239 -12.04 11.91 -0.37
CA TYR A 239 -10.75 12.57 -0.58
C TYR A 239 -9.56 11.68 -0.22
N ARG A 240 -9.79 10.44 0.22
CA ARG A 240 -8.75 9.47 0.61
C ARG A 240 -8.68 8.24 -0.31
N VAL A 241 -9.78 7.94 -1.02
CA VAL A 241 -9.86 6.80 -1.93
C VAL A 241 -10.38 7.25 -3.30
N PRO A 242 -9.52 7.33 -4.32
CA PRO A 242 -8.06 7.18 -4.27
C PRO A 242 -7.39 8.33 -3.52
N ALA A 243 -6.12 8.14 -3.12
CA ALA A 243 -5.33 9.22 -2.51
C ALA A 243 -5.35 10.48 -3.39
N THR A 244 -5.48 11.66 -2.78
CA THR A 244 -5.50 12.95 -3.47
C THR A 244 -4.24 13.16 -4.31
N ALA A 245 -3.08 12.71 -3.80
CA ALA A 245 -1.82 12.75 -4.52
C ALA A 245 -1.85 12.01 -5.86
N SER A 246 -2.59 10.89 -5.96
CA SER A 246 -2.76 10.16 -7.23
C SER A 246 -3.54 10.96 -8.27
N ARG A 247 -4.60 11.65 -7.86
CA ARG A 247 -5.37 12.55 -8.73
C ARG A 247 -4.55 13.76 -9.17
N LEU A 248 -3.77 14.34 -8.24
CA LEU A 248 -2.85 15.43 -8.55
C LEU A 248 -1.78 14.99 -9.56
N GLN A 249 -1.21 13.79 -9.40
CA GLN A 249 -0.25 13.23 -10.37
C GLN A 249 -0.87 13.17 -11.78
N HIS A 250 -2.12 12.74 -11.91
CA HIS A 250 -2.80 12.69 -13.19
C HIS A 250 -3.01 14.09 -13.78
N ASN A 251 -3.51 15.03 -13.01
CA ASN A 251 -3.74 16.40 -13.45
C ASN A 251 -2.45 17.09 -13.90
N LEU A 252 -1.36 16.90 -13.15
CA LEU A 252 -0.03 17.36 -13.56
C LEU A 252 0.42 16.74 -14.89
N ALA A 253 0.18 15.44 -15.10
CA ALA A 253 0.52 14.78 -16.36
C ALA A 253 -0.26 15.36 -17.55
N LEU A 254 -1.56 15.63 -17.39
CA LEU A 254 -2.39 16.27 -18.42
C LEU A 254 -1.90 17.69 -18.77
N LYS A 255 -1.63 18.50 -17.75
CA LYS A 255 -1.14 19.87 -17.96
C LYS A 255 0.28 19.92 -18.55
N MET A 256 1.14 18.97 -18.22
CA MET A 256 2.50 18.87 -18.77
C MET A 256 2.57 18.33 -20.19
N PHE A 257 1.59 17.52 -20.60
CA PHE A 257 1.58 16.80 -21.89
C PHE A 257 0.19 16.80 -22.55
N PRO A 258 -0.38 18.00 -22.82
CA PRO A 258 -1.76 18.14 -23.32
C PRO A 258 -1.98 17.48 -24.70
N GLU A 259 -0.94 17.36 -25.52
CA GLU A 259 -1.02 16.70 -26.83
C GLU A 259 -1.29 15.19 -26.72
N LYS A 260 -1.00 14.57 -25.59
CA LYS A 260 -1.24 13.12 -25.39
C LYS A 260 -2.70 12.82 -25.09
N GLU A 261 -3.39 13.73 -24.40
CA GLU A 261 -4.84 13.65 -24.19
C GLU A 261 -5.56 13.79 -25.52
N LYS A 262 -5.25 14.86 -26.30
CA LYS A 262 -5.85 15.11 -27.61
C LYS A 262 -5.73 13.95 -28.60
N ASN A 263 -4.64 13.17 -28.49
CA ASN A 263 -4.39 12.00 -29.32
C ASN A 263 -4.97 10.69 -28.76
N GLY A 264 -5.82 10.73 -27.72
CA GLY A 264 -6.41 9.56 -27.06
C GLY A 264 -5.37 8.63 -26.43
N HIS A 265 -4.16 9.12 -26.12
CA HIS A 265 -3.11 8.30 -25.53
C HIS A 265 -3.48 7.83 -24.13
N LEU A 266 -4.21 8.66 -23.36
CA LEU A 266 -4.60 8.36 -21.98
C LEU A 266 -5.90 7.56 -21.89
N ASP A 267 -6.66 7.44 -22.98
CA ASP A 267 -7.87 6.63 -23.04
C ASP A 267 -7.59 5.14 -23.32
N ASN A 268 -6.37 4.81 -23.75
CA ASN A 268 -5.97 3.44 -24.06
C ASN A 268 -5.05 2.89 -22.95
N PHE A 269 -5.48 1.82 -22.27
CA PHE A 269 -4.77 1.20 -21.17
C PHE A 269 -3.27 0.95 -21.44
N LYS A 270 -2.92 0.33 -22.58
CA LYS A 270 -1.52 0.03 -22.90
C LYS A 270 -0.70 1.30 -23.14
N ARG A 271 -1.27 2.28 -23.85
CA ARG A 271 -0.61 3.56 -24.13
C ARG A 271 -0.42 4.37 -22.86
N SER A 272 -1.44 4.41 -21.98
CA SER A 272 -1.36 5.08 -20.68
C SER A 272 -0.30 4.46 -19.79
N MET A 273 -0.27 3.13 -19.66
CA MET A 273 0.78 2.43 -18.91
C MET A 273 2.19 2.74 -19.46
N ALA A 274 2.36 2.69 -20.78
CA ALA A 274 3.64 2.99 -21.41
C ALA A 274 4.06 4.47 -21.17
N PHE A 275 3.13 5.40 -21.26
CA PHE A 275 3.36 6.82 -21.04
C PHE A 275 3.79 7.08 -19.58
N TYR A 276 3.02 6.60 -18.60
CA TYR A 276 3.35 6.77 -17.19
C TYR A 276 4.70 6.12 -16.82
N ASN A 277 4.96 4.92 -17.30
CA ASN A 277 6.24 4.25 -17.06
C ASN A 277 7.47 4.99 -17.63
N ARG A 278 7.30 5.83 -18.64
CA ARG A 278 8.41 6.55 -19.29
C ARG A 278 8.50 8.02 -18.90
N ARG A 279 7.37 8.68 -18.66
CA ARG A 279 7.29 10.14 -18.53
C ARG A 279 6.87 10.63 -17.15
N VAL A 280 6.09 9.83 -16.43
CA VAL A 280 5.49 10.23 -15.14
C VAL A 280 5.97 9.31 -14.00
N ASP A 281 6.98 8.48 -14.23
CA ASP A 281 7.51 7.49 -13.29
C ASP A 281 7.75 8.07 -11.88
N SER A 282 6.70 8.15 -11.09
CA SER A 282 6.68 8.74 -9.76
C SER A 282 5.76 7.97 -8.82
N PHE A 283 5.98 8.14 -7.52
CA PHE A 283 5.05 7.67 -6.49
C PHE A 283 4.11 8.80 -6.05
N ALA A 284 2.93 8.44 -5.54
CA ALA A 284 2.00 9.40 -4.96
C ALA A 284 1.18 8.74 -3.84
N PHE A 285 1.14 9.35 -2.67
CA PHE A 285 0.32 8.91 -1.54
C PHE A 285 -0.03 10.07 -0.61
N ASP A 286 -1.09 9.88 0.16
CA ASP A 286 -1.49 10.81 1.20
C ASP A 286 -1.06 10.30 2.58
N ILE A 287 -0.78 11.23 3.48
CA ILE A 287 -0.76 11.02 4.92
C ILE A 287 -1.87 11.86 5.56
N MET A 288 -2.22 11.56 6.78
CA MET A 288 -3.03 12.42 7.64
C MET A 288 -2.39 12.46 9.02
N SER A 289 -1.78 13.59 9.33
CA SER A 289 -1.06 13.78 10.59
C SER A 289 -1.92 14.49 11.64
N LEU A 290 -1.41 14.53 12.87
CA LEU A 290 -1.91 15.42 13.91
C LEU A 290 -1.21 16.78 13.91
N SER A 291 -0.32 17.02 12.95
CA SER A 291 0.39 18.28 12.81
C SER A 291 -0.56 19.40 12.38
N LYS A 292 -0.24 20.61 12.85
CA LYS A 292 -0.96 21.83 12.47
C LYS A 292 -0.24 22.63 11.38
N ASN A 293 0.83 22.09 10.82
CA ASN A 293 1.68 22.74 9.82
C ASN A 293 2.33 21.69 8.88
N SER A 294 3.07 22.17 7.88
CA SER A 294 3.73 21.34 6.87
C SER A 294 4.99 20.60 7.33
N ASP A 295 5.43 20.74 8.58
CA ASP A 295 6.77 20.27 9.02
C ASP A 295 6.96 18.75 8.85
N LEU A 296 5.93 17.96 9.18
CA LEU A 296 6.04 16.50 9.05
C LEU A 296 6.14 16.06 7.60
N VAL A 297 5.24 16.54 6.72
CA VAL A 297 5.23 16.14 5.31
C VAL A 297 6.49 16.62 4.58
N GLU A 298 7.00 17.80 4.91
CA GLU A 298 8.29 18.29 4.38
C GLU A 298 9.47 17.45 4.88
N SER A 299 9.44 17.06 6.16
CA SER A 299 10.48 16.19 6.74
C SER A 299 10.53 14.84 6.04
N ILE A 300 9.37 14.23 5.78
CA ILE A 300 9.24 12.99 5.02
C ILE A 300 9.78 13.19 3.59
N ALA A 301 9.35 14.23 2.87
CA ALA A 301 9.82 14.50 1.51
C ALA A 301 11.36 14.65 1.44
N LYS A 302 11.94 15.37 2.39
CA LYS A 302 13.40 15.51 2.49
C LYS A 302 14.10 14.18 2.79
N ALA A 303 13.47 13.25 3.53
CA ALA A 303 14.02 11.92 3.78
C ALA A 303 14.13 11.10 2.50
N TYR A 304 13.11 11.15 1.64
CA TYR A 304 13.14 10.50 0.33
C TYR A 304 14.33 10.95 -0.51
N ILE A 305 14.61 12.26 -0.55
CA ILE A 305 15.77 12.80 -1.29
C ILE A 305 17.09 12.37 -0.65
N LYS A 306 17.21 12.53 0.67
CA LYS A 306 18.43 12.15 1.41
C LYS A 306 18.74 10.66 1.37
N SER A 307 17.74 9.81 1.08
CA SER A 307 17.94 8.38 0.86
C SER A 307 18.82 8.07 -0.35
N GLY A 308 18.89 9.00 -1.30
CA GLY A 308 19.63 8.89 -2.56
C GLY A 308 18.85 8.15 -3.66
N LYS A 309 17.62 7.72 -3.41
CA LYS A 309 16.75 7.06 -4.42
C LYS A 309 15.99 8.04 -5.30
N PHE A 310 15.71 9.23 -4.79
CA PHE A 310 14.87 10.24 -5.45
C PHE A 310 15.59 11.58 -5.48
N ALA A 311 15.45 12.32 -6.58
CA ALA A 311 16.08 13.63 -6.76
C ALA A 311 15.15 14.78 -6.37
N SER A 312 13.83 14.60 -6.49
CA SER A 312 12.85 15.63 -6.16
C SER A 312 11.53 15.08 -5.67
N VAL A 313 10.95 15.71 -4.65
CA VAL A 313 9.65 15.33 -4.08
C VAL A 313 8.83 16.58 -3.79
N VAL A 314 7.57 16.55 -4.17
CA VAL A 314 6.57 17.56 -3.80
C VAL A 314 5.95 17.18 -2.48
N SER A 315 5.90 18.10 -1.53
CA SER A 315 5.12 17.98 -0.30
C SER A 315 4.02 19.04 -0.28
N ILE A 316 2.83 18.65 0.15
CA ILE A 316 1.67 19.52 0.28
C ILE A 316 1.03 19.30 1.64
N TYR A 317 0.79 20.38 2.38
CA TYR A 317 -0.06 20.39 3.55
C TYR A 317 -1.39 21.00 3.14
N LEU A 318 -2.41 20.15 3.00
CA LEU A 318 -3.75 20.52 2.53
C LEU A 318 -4.68 20.62 3.72
N ARG A 319 -5.13 21.85 4.03
CA ARG A 319 -5.98 22.16 5.18
C ARG A 319 -7.46 21.95 4.86
N ASP A 320 -8.27 21.78 5.90
CA ASP A 320 -9.71 21.61 5.80
C ASP A 320 -10.46 22.89 5.37
N ASP A 321 -9.81 24.05 5.45
CA ASP A 321 -10.30 25.35 4.95
C ASP A 321 -9.97 25.61 3.46
N LEU A 322 -9.56 24.57 2.71
CA LEU A 322 -9.14 24.66 1.32
C LEU A 322 -7.98 25.64 1.09
N ASN A 323 -7.04 25.70 2.00
CA ASN A 323 -5.74 26.35 1.82
C ASN A 323 -4.64 25.30 1.80
N ALA A 324 -3.59 25.56 1.03
CA ALA A 324 -2.47 24.63 0.92
C ALA A 324 -1.10 25.33 1.00
N ASP A 325 -0.21 24.70 1.77
CA ASP A 325 1.22 25.01 1.73
C ASP A 325 1.91 23.97 0.87
N ILE A 326 2.56 24.41 -0.20
CA ILE A 326 3.18 23.58 -1.23
C ILE A 326 4.67 23.81 -1.23
N ALA A 327 5.46 22.73 -1.23
CA ALA A 327 6.89 22.80 -1.37
C ALA A 327 7.41 21.77 -2.38
N ILE A 328 8.39 22.17 -3.19
CA ILE A 328 9.21 21.27 -3.99
C ILE A 328 10.58 21.19 -3.35
N HIS A 329 10.95 19.99 -2.96
CA HIS A 329 12.25 19.66 -2.41
C HIS A 329 13.07 18.99 -3.49
N HIS A 330 14.32 19.42 -3.68
CA HIS A 330 15.24 18.77 -4.61
C HIS A 330 16.66 18.72 -4.07
N GLY A 331 17.43 17.72 -4.50
CA GLY A 331 18.81 17.54 -4.09
C GLY A 331 19.58 16.70 -5.09
N SER A 332 20.86 16.98 -5.24
CA SER A 332 21.76 16.25 -6.14
C SER A 332 22.91 15.64 -5.39
N GLY A 333 23.43 14.54 -5.93
CA GLY A 333 24.62 13.88 -5.42
C GLY A 333 24.39 13.03 -4.16
N PHE A 334 23.16 12.89 -3.65
CA PHE A 334 22.83 11.83 -2.72
C PHE A 334 22.92 10.48 -3.46
N VAL A 335 23.50 9.47 -2.81
CA VAL A 335 23.70 8.15 -3.42
C VAL A 335 22.96 7.11 -2.59
N PHE A 336 22.14 6.31 -3.27
CA PHE A 336 21.53 5.14 -2.65
C PHE A 336 22.55 4.02 -2.56
N GLU A 337 22.88 3.63 -1.34
CA GLU A 337 23.69 2.44 -1.06
C GLU A 337 22.78 1.34 -0.55
N ARG A 338 22.70 0.25 -1.28
CA ARG A 338 21.83 -0.88 -0.94
C ARG A 338 22.39 -1.62 0.27
N PRO A 339 21.55 -1.91 1.29
CA PRO A 339 21.91 -2.82 2.38
C PRO A 339 22.07 -4.26 1.86
N LEU A 340 22.78 -5.11 2.61
CA LEU A 340 22.97 -6.52 2.26
C LEU A 340 21.82 -7.41 2.78
N THR A 341 21.21 -7.02 3.90
CA THR A 341 20.14 -7.78 4.57
C THR A 341 19.07 -6.84 5.13
N GLY A 342 18.00 -7.39 5.69
CA GLY A 342 16.82 -6.62 6.10
C GLY A 342 15.98 -6.23 4.89
N ILE A 343 15.39 -5.05 4.91
CA ILE A 343 14.79 -4.45 3.71
C ILE A 343 15.96 -3.89 2.88
N VAL A 344 16.16 -4.45 1.70
CA VAL A 344 17.31 -4.09 0.85
C VAL A 344 16.95 -3.12 -0.26
N ASP A 345 15.73 -3.16 -0.74
CA ASP A 345 15.24 -2.23 -1.75
C ASP A 345 13.70 -2.15 -1.76
N THR A 346 13.17 -1.07 -2.29
CA THR A 346 11.74 -0.80 -2.41
C THR A 346 11.43 -0.17 -3.77
N ARG A 347 10.21 -0.33 -4.23
CA ARG A 347 9.73 0.32 -5.43
C ARG A 347 8.24 0.62 -5.33
N THR A 348 7.88 1.89 -5.38
CA THR A 348 6.48 2.33 -5.46
C THR A 348 6.28 3.13 -6.74
N ARG A 349 5.19 2.85 -7.45
CA ARG A 349 4.73 3.58 -8.61
C ARG A 349 3.24 3.80 -8.57
N THR A 350 2.82 5.00 -8.91
CA THR A 350 1.43 5.39 -9.04
C THR A 350 1.13 5.73 -10.50
N HIS A 351 -0.02 5.31 -10.99
CA HIS A 351 -0.52 5.60 -12.33
C HIS A 351 -1.84 6.34 -12.21
N GLY A 352 -1.77 7.62 -11.90
CA GLY A 352 -2.93 8.46 -11.57
C GLY A 352 -4.02 8.53 -12.65
N CYS A 353 -3.70 8.22 -13.92
CA CYS A 353 -4.71 8.09 -14.98
C CYS A 353 -5.73 6.97 -14.74
N PHE A 354 -5.46 6.06 -13.83
CA PHE A 354 -6.38 5.00 -13.42
C PHE A 354 -6.87 5.20 -11.98
N ALA A 355 -6.68 6.40 -11.41
CA ALA A 355 -7.02 6.68 -10.02
C ALA A 355 -8.49 6.32 -9.71
N ASP A 356 -9.40 6.59 -10.63
CA ASP A 356 -10.84 6.36 -10.47
C ASP A 356 -11.27 4.89 -10.68
N TYR A 357 -10.34 3.96 -10.88
CA TYR A 357 -10.68 2.52 -10.94
C TYR A 357 -11.16 1.95 -9.59
N ILE A 358 -10.75 2.56 -8.48
CA ILE A 358 -11.27 2.27 -7.14
C ILE A 358 -11.43 3.62 -6.45
N GLN A 359 -12.66 3.99 -6.13
CA GLN A 359 -12.94 5.29 -5.55
C GLN A 359 -14.06 5.25 -4.51
N ALA A 360 -14.06 6.27 -3.64
CA ALA A 360 -15.16 6.58 -2.76
C ALA A 360 -16.03 7.65 -3.42
N ILE A 361 -17.31 7.37 -3.60
CA ILE A 361 -18.27 8.25 -4.26
C ILE A 361 -19.18 8.88 -3.20
N PRO A 362 -19.24 10.23 -3.09
CA PRO A 362 -20.16 10.90 -2.20
C PRO A 362 -21.60 10.80 -2.73
N THR A 363 -22.53 10.52 -1.84
CA THR A 363 -23.98 10.64 -2.09
C THR A 363 -24.56 11.74 -1.22
N LYS A 364 -25.87 12.00 -1.35
CA LYS A 364 -26.56 13.02 -0.54
C LYS A 364 -26.39 12.75 0.96
N ASP A 365 -26.47 11.49 1.36
CA ASP A 365 -26.53 11.09 2.78
C ASP A 365 -25.34 10.24 3.22
N ASP A 366 -24.49 9.77 2.29
CA ASP A 366 -23.42 8.80 2.58
C ASP A 366 -22.26 8.89 1.58
N VAL A 367 -21.26 8.06 1.78
CA VAL A 367 -20.16 7.79 0.84
C VAL A 367 -20.04 6.29 0.66
N PHE A 368 -20.02 5.82 -0.57
CA PHE A 368 -19.79 4.39 -0.87
C PHE A 368 -18.60 4.19 -1.81
N GLY A 369 -18.04 2.97 -1.78
CA GLY A 369 -16.98 2.57 -2.70
C GLY A 369 -17.55 2.15 -4.05
N ASP A 370 -16.85 2.50 -5.11
CA ASP A 370 -17.07 2.01 -6.47
C ASP A 370 -15.78 1.44 -7.05
N MET A 371 -15.90 0.40 -7.88
CA MET A 371 -14.75 -0.28 -8.45
C MET A 371 -14.97 -0.72 -9.89
N ASN A 372 -14.12 -0.24 -10.79
CA ASN A 372 -13.97 -0.83 -12.12
C ASN A 372 -13.19 -2.15 -12.04
N GLY A 373 -13.86 -3.24 -11.67
CA GLY A 373 -13.22 -4.54 -11.44
C GLY A 373 -12.40 -5.04 -12.64
N LYS A 374 -12.84 -4.81 -13.89
CA LYS A 374 -12.09 -5.18 -15.10
C LYS A 374 -10.80 -4.35 -15.22
N GLY A 375 -10.87 -3.04 -14.98
CA GLY A 375 -9.72 -2.14 -15.04
C GLY A 375 -8.68 -2.49 -13.96
N VAL A 376 -9.13 -2.71 -12.73
CA VAL A 376 -8.30 -3.14 -11.61
C VAL A 376 -7.60 -4.47 -11.91
N PHE A 377 -8.33 -5.45 -12.43
CA PHE A 377 -7.79 -6.76 -12.79
C PHE A 377 -6.70 -6.66 -13.87
N LEU A 378 -6.95 -5.89 -14.93
CA LEU A 378 -5.97 -5.65 -15.98
C LEU A 378 -4.71 -4.94 -15.46
N TYR A 379 -4.90 -3.94 -14.60
CA TYR A 379 -3.78 -3.21 -13.99
C TYR A 379 -2.93 -4.13 -13.12
N ALA A 380 -3.56 -4.90 -12.24
CA ALA A 380 -2.87 -5.79 -11.32
C ALA A 380 -2.05 -6.85 -12.07
N THR A 381 -2.64 -7.53 -13.05
CA THR A 381 -1.99 -8.63 -13.76
C THR A 381 -0.95 -8.15 -14.77
N ARG A 382 -1.28 -7.18 -15.63
CA ARG A 382 -0.37 -6.73 -16.70
C ARG A 382 0.71 -5.76 -16.24
N GLY A 383 0.45 -4.99 -15.17
CA GLY A 383 1.41 -4.05 -14.60
C GLY A 383 2.54 -4.72 -13.81
N ALA A 384 2.35 -5.98 -13.40
CA ALA A 384 3.28 -6.70 -12.55
C ALA A 384 4.66 -6.91 -13.20
N ARG A 385 4.68 -7.43 -14.43
CA ARG A 385 5.92 -7.86 -15.10
C ARG A 385 7.02 -6.81 -15.05
N LYS A 386 6.75 -5.62 -15.57
CA LYS A 386 7.76 -4.55 -15.60
C LYS A 386 8.14 -4.08 -14.20
N HIS A 387 7.17 -3.91 -13.31
CA HIS A 387 7.41 -3.42 -11.95
C HIS A 387 8.32 -4.35 -11.16
N LEU A 388 8.01 -5.65 -11.16
CA LEU A 388 8.79 -6.67 -10.44
C LEU A 388 10.16 -6.91 -11.10
N SER A 389 10.18 -7.02 -12.45
CA SER A 389 11.45 -7.19 -13.17
C SER A 389 12.42 -6.02 -12.92
N ASP A 390 11.94 -4.77 -12.96
CA ASP A 390 12.79 -3.61 -12.70
C ASP A 390 13.39 -3.66 -11.26
N LEU A 391 12.58 -4.01 -10.24
CA LEU A 391 13.07 -4.11 -8.86
C LEU A 391 14.08 -5.25 -8.71
N LEU A 392 13.79 -6.42 -9.25
CA LEU A 392 14.67 -7.59 -9.15
C LEU A 392 15.97 -7.40 -9.91
N GLN A 393 15.91 -6.91 -11.16
CA GLN A 393 17.11 -6.65 -11.99
C GLN A 393 18.03 -5.61 -11.36
N GLN A 394 17.47 -4.55 -10.75
CA GLN A 394 18.26 -3.57 -9.99
C GLN A 394 19.02 -4.23 -8.82
N ASN A 395 18.53 -5.37 -8.33
CA ASN A 395 19.14 -6.16 -7.29
C ASN A 395 19.93 -7.39 -7.81
N GLN A 396 20.11 -7.52 -9.14
CA GLN A 396 20.78 -8.65 -9.80
C GLN A 396 20.07 -9.99 -9.52
N LEU A 397 18.74 -9.96 -9.41
CA LEU A 397 17.88 -11.12 -9.15
C LEU A 397 16.84 -11.27 -10.27
N GLY A 398 16.31 -12.49 -10.39
CA GLY A 398 15.13 -12.83 -11.18
C GLY A 398 14.05 -13.47 -10.31
N MET A 399 12.90 -13.78 -10.92
CA MET A 399 11.77 -14.44 -10.22
C MET A 399 12.16 -15.82 -9.66
N HIS A 400 13.09 -16.52 -10.29
CA HIS A 400 13.54 -17.84 -9.85
C HIS A 400 14.46 -17.80 -8.62
N ASP A 401 15.09 -16.65 -8.35
CA ASP A 401 15.97 -16.46 -7.19
C ASP A 401 15.20 -16.18 -5.90
N LEU A 402 13.89 -15.91 -6.01
CA LEU A 402 13.04 -15.73 -4.84
C LEU A 402 12.78 -17.06 -4.14
N ASP A 403 12.89 -17.07 -2.81
CA ASP A 403 12.41 -18.16 -1.98
C ASP A 403 10.92 -18.03 -1.67
N LEU A 404 10.43 -16.79 -1.54
CA LEU A 404 9.04 -16.50 -1.22
C LEU A 404 8.58 -15.20 -1.91
N LEU A 405 7.47 -15.27 -2.63
CA LEU A 405 6.69 -14.15 -3.09
C LEU A 405 5.44 -14.00 -2.21
N ILE A 406 5.28 -12.85 -1.58
CA ILE A 406 4.07 -12.46 -0.86
C ILE A 406 3.36 -11.44 -1.74
N GLU A 407 2.25 -11.83 -2.34
CA GLU A 407 1.44 -10.99 -3.22
C GLU A 407 0.13 -10.60 -2.56
N HIS A 408 -0.32 -9.36 -2.80
CA HIS A 408 -1.63 -8.89 -2.34
C HIS A 408 -2.77 -9.77 -2.89
N GLN A 409 -3.62 -10.24 -2.00
CA GLN A 409 -4.67 -11.20 -2.31
C GLN A 409 -6.03 -10.51 -2.44
N ALA A 410 -6.23 -9.81 -3.56
CA ALA A 410 -7.51 -9.16 -3.86
C ALA A 410 -8.58 -10.16 -4.36
N ASN A 411 -8.14 -11.11 -5.19
CA ASN A 411 -8.94 -12.17 -5.80
C ASN A 411 -7.98 -13.29 -6.20
N PHE A 412 -8.28 -14.53 -5.85
CA PHE A 412 -7.36 -15.65 -6.11
C PHE A 412 -7.02 -15.80 -7.61
N ALA A 413 -8.00 -15.59 -8.51
CA ALA A 413 -7.76 -15.70 -9.94
C ALA A 413 -6.67 -14.72 -10.46
N MET A 414 -6.45 -13.61 -9.76
CA MET A 414 -5.39 -12.65 -10.12
C MET A 414 -3.99 -13.23 -9.90
N ILE A 415 -3.79 -14.08 -8.90
CA ILE A 415 -2.48 -14.61 -8.51
C ILE A 415 -1.87 -15.47 -9.64
N PRO A 416 -2.50 -16.57 -10.11
CA PRO A 416 -1.95 -17.35 -11.21
C PRO A 416 -1.80 -16.53 -12.50
N MET A 417 -2.72 -15.61 -12.79
CA MET A 417 -2.63 -14.77 -13.99
C MET A 417 -1.50 -13.72 -13.91
N THR A 418 -1.19 -13.22 -12.71
CA THR A 418 0.00 -12.37 -12.51
C THR A 418 1.26 -13.19 -12.73
N LEU A 419 1.33 -14.40 -12.16
CA LEU A 419 2.46 -15.32 -12.34
C LEU A 419 2.68 -15.67 -13.81
N GLU A 420 1.63 -15.96 -14.59
CA GLU A 420 1.74 -16.16 -16.04
C GLU A 420 2.45 -14.98 -16.73
N LYS A 421 2.20 -13.74 -16.31
CA LYS A 421 2.83 -12.55 -16.92
C LYS A 421 4.28 -12.36 -16.51
N VAL A 422 4.65 -12.76 -15.29
CA VAL A 422 6.01 -12.54 -14.78
C VAL A 422 6.95 -13.72 -15.03
N LEU A 423 6.41 -14.95 -15.15
CA LEU A 423 7.17 -16.16 -15.44
C LEU A 423 7.32 -16.48 -16.94
N ASP A 424 6.46 -15.89 -17.79
CA ASP A 424 6.45 -16.14 -19.23
C ASP A 424 7.83 -15.88 -19.89
N SER A 425 8.57 -16.95 -20.09
CA SER A 425 9.86 -16.96 -20.79
C SER A 425 9.73 -17.33 -22.28
N GLY A 426 8.53 -17.69 -22.74
CA GLY A 426 8.25 -18.12 -24.10
C GLY A 426 8.73 -19.56 -24.44
N GLN A 427 9.24 -20.33 -23.47
CA GLN A 427 9.89 -21.62 -23.71
C GLN A 427 9.37 -22.81 -22.90
N SER A 428 8.40 -22.63 -21.98
CA SER A 428 7.98 -23.65 -21.02
C SER A 428 6.47 -23.90 -21.03
N ASP A 429 6.03 -25.02 -20.41
CA ASP A 429 4.63 -25.23 -20.05
C ASP A 429 4.24 -24.26 -18.92
N LEU A 430 3.84 -23.07 -19.30
CA LEU A 430 3.57 -21.96 -18.42
C LEU A 430 2.57 -22.31 -17.30
N ARG A 431 1.58 -23.15 -17.57
CA ARG A 431 0.62 -23.58 -16.54
C ARG A 431 1.30 -24.43 -15.47
N LYS A 432 2.17 -25.34 -15.86
CA LYS A 432 2.96 -26.17 -14.94
C LYS A 432 3.88 -25.29 -14.09
N ASP A 433 4.57 -24.33 -14.71
CA ASP A 433 5.45 -23.41 -13.99
C ASP A 433 4.70 -22.56 -12.96
N VAL A 434 3.51 -22.07 -13.31
CA VAL A 434 2.64 -21.33 -12.36
C VAL A 434 2.20 -22.21 -11.19
N MET A 435 1.77 -23.47 -11.44
CA MET A 435 1.37 -24.39 -10.38
C MET A 435 2.54 -24.73 -9.46
N GLU A 436 3.72 -24.97 -10.03
CA GLU A 436 4.93 -25.27 -9.28
C GLU A 436 5.40 -24.06 -8.44
N TYR A 437 5.31 -22.84 -9.01
CA TYR A 437 5.65 -21.61 -8.31
C TYR A 437 4.69 -21.35 -7.13
N LEU A 438 3.39 -21.50 -7.33
CA LEU A 438 2.37 -21.39 -6.28
C LEU A 438 2.63 -22.39 -5.14
N ALA A 439 2.89 -23.64 -5.47
CA ALA A 439 3.12 -24.68 -4.47
C ALA A 439 4.38 -24.48 -3.63
N ASN A 440 5.44 -23.90 -4.22
CA ASN A 440 6.78 -23.91 -3.66
C ASN A 440 7.32 -22.56 -3.21
N LYS A 441 6.72 -21.44 -3.70
CA LYS A 441 7.27 -20.09 -3.50
C LYS A 441 6.22 -19.04 -3.10
N MET A 442 4.97 -19.43 -2.85
CA MET A 442 3.91 -18.52 -2.42
C MET A 442 3.14 -19.05 -1.22
N ILE A 443 2.48 -18.14 -0.53
CA ILE A 443 1.55 -18.43 0.58
C ILE A 443 0.22 -17.74 0.30
N THR A 444 -0.87 -18.36 0.71
CA THR A 444 -2.24 -17.91 0.45
C THR A 444 -3.15 -18.12 1.65
N ASN A 445 -3.96 -17.11 1.97
CA ASN A 445 -5.01 -17.20 2.98
C ASN A 445 -6.34 -16.58 2.53
N ILE A 446 -6.45 -16.14 1.28
CA ILE A 446 -7.63 -15.46 0.73
C ILE A 446 -8.89 -16.33 0.83
N HIS A 447 -8.75 -17.65 0.66
CA HIS A 447 -9.88 -18.59 0.74
C HIS A 447 -10.52 -18.62 2.13
N VAL A 448 -9.76 -18.27 3.17
CA VAL A 448 -10.24 -18.24 4.56
C VAL A 448 -10.55 -16.82 5.04
N ARG A 449 -9.75 -15.83 4.66
CA ARG A 449 -9.86 -14.47 5.22
C ARG A 449 -10.52 -13.46 4.31
N GLY A 450 -10.69 -13.78 3.00
CA GLY A 450 -11.06 -12.79 2.01
C GLY A 450 -9.94 -11.77 1.77
N ASN A 451 -10.25 -10.70 1.05
CA ASN A 451 -9.34 -9.59 0.82
C ASN A 451 -9.32 -8.65 2.03
N CYS A 452 -8.29 -8.74 2.85
CA CYS A 452 -8.08 -7.86 4.00
C CYS A 452 -7.36 -6.54 3.61
N SER A 453 -7.39 -6.15 2.34
CA SER A 453 -6.80 -4.89 1.84
C SER A 453 -5.34 -4.70 2.31
N VAL A 454 -5.00 -3.60 2.99
CA VAL A 454 -3.63 -3.29 3.45
C VAL A 454 -3.07 -4.36 4.40
N VAL A 455 -3.93 -5.03 5.17
CA VAL A 455 -3.53 -5.99 6.20
C VAL A 455 -3.02 -7.30 5.60
N CYS A 456 -3.44 -7.62 4.37
CA CYS A 456 -3.06 -8.82 3.62
C CYS A 456 -1.55 -9.09 3.67
N MET A 457 -0.76 -8.06 3.36
CA MET A 457 0.70 -8.15 3.28
C MET A 457 1.38 -8.42 4.63
N GLN A 458 0.76 -7.99 5.72
CA GLN A 458 1.22 -8.26 7.07
C GLN A 458 0.74 -9.63 7.56
N ARG A 459 -0.49 -9.99 7.21
CA ARG A 459 -1.19 -11.19 7.71
C ARG A 459 -0.60 -12.48 7.18
N LEU A 460 -0.23 -12.54 5.92
CA LEU A 460 0.35 -13.71 5.30
C LEU A 460 1.62 -14.22 6.01
N PRO A 461 2.66 -13.41 6.22
CA PRO A 461 3.84 -13.86 6.96
C PRO A 461 3.54 -14.14 8.44
N TYR A 462 2.59 -13.43 9.04
CA TYR A 462 2.16 -13.72 10.41
C TYR A 462 1.52 -15.10 10.52
N ASP A 463 0.59 -15.43 9.63
CA ASP A 463 -0.10 -16.73 9.59
C ASP A 463 0.88 -17.88 9.28
N LEU A 464 1.87 -17.66 8.37
CA LEU A 464 2.94 -18.62 8.09
C LEU A 464 3.76 -18.93 9.34
N ASN A 465 4.22 -17.89 10.04
CA ASN A 465 5.06 -18.06 11.24
C ASN A 465 4.30 -18.71 12.41
N ARG A 466 2.99 -18.49 12.50
CA ARG A 466 2.10 -19.09 13.51
C ARG A 466 1.69 -20.52 13.19
N GLY A 467 1.94 -21.00 11.97
CA GLY A 467 1.46 -22.30 11.51
C GLY A 467 -0.06 -22.34 11.30
N SER A 468 -0.68 -21.17 11.03
CA SER A 468 -2.13 -21.08 10.80
C SER A 468 -2.52 -21.35 9.34
N LEU A 469 -1.53 -21.40 8.43
CA LEU A 469 -1.77 -21.78 7.04
C LEU A 469 -1.80 -23.31 6.92
N LEU A 470 -2.75 -23.82 6.12
CA LEU A 470 -2.86 -25.26 5.84
C LEU A 470 -2.70 -25.51 4.34
N PRO A 471 -2.09 -26.65 3.94
CA PRO A 471 -2.06 -27.07 2.55
C PRO A 471 -3.48 -27.23 2.01
N ASP A 472 -3.72 -26.69 0.81
CA ASP A 472 -5.04 -26.70 0.17
C ASP A 472 -4.93 -26.68 -1.35
N SER A 473 -6.07 -26.66 -2.03
CA SER A 473 -6.21 -26.42 -3.46
C SER A 473 -7.35 -25.42 -3.70
N ILE A 474 -7.09 -24.40 -4.49
CA ILE A 474 -8.08 -23.40 -4.89
C ILE A 474 -8.18 -23.42 -6.40
N ASN A 475 -9.37 -23.73 -6.94
CA ASN A 475 -9.62 -23.80 -8.39
C ASN A 475 -8.60 -24.68 -9.14
N GLY A 476 -8.18 -25.79 -8.51
CA GLY A 476 -7.22 -26.75 -9.08
C GLY A 476 -5.75 -26.30 -8.97
N PHE A 477 -5.44 -25.18 -8.35
CA PHE A 477 -4.07 -24.74 -8.06
C PHE A 477 -3.66 -25.15 -6.64
N PRO A 478 -2.49 -25.80 -6.47
CA PRO A 478 -1.98 -26.15 -5.15
C PRO A 478 -1.52 -24.89 -4.42
N VAL A 479 -1.90 -24.74 -3.14
CA VAL A 479 -1.49 -23.63 -2.29
C VAL A 479 -0.97 -24.13 -0.95
N ASN A 480 0.00 -23.45 -0.37
CA ASN A 480 0.57 -23.74 0.94
C ASN A 480 1.18 -25.15 1.08
N GLN A 481 1.71 -25.75 0.01
CA GLN A 481 2.17 -27.14 0.02
C GLN A 481 3.49 -27.35 0.80
N ASN A 482 4.39 -26.37 0.78
CA ASN A 482 5.75 -26.50 1.32
C ASN A 482 6.03 -25.50 2.46
N LEU A 483 5.14 -25.43 3.45
CA LEU A 483 5.19 -24.41 4.52
C LEU A 483 6.52 -24.42 5.30
N ASP A 484 7.13 -25.56 5.57
CA ASP A 484 8.41 -25.64 6.28
C ASP A 484 9.58 -25.04 5.47
N ARG A 485 9.57 -25.20 4.16
CA ARG A 485 10.52 -24.52 3.28
C ARG A 485 10.28 -23.02 3.27
N LEU A 486 9.00 -22.60 3.13
CA LEU A 486 8.62 -21.18 3.05
C LEU A 486 8.91 -20.42 4.35
N LYS A 487 8.80 -21.07 5.53
CA LYS A 487 9.26 -20.49 6.81
C LYS A 487 10.76 -20.15 6.82
N ARG A 488 11.56 -20.93 6.09
CA ARG A 488 13.03 -20.75 5.98
C ARG A 488 13.43 -19.83 4.82
N ALA A 489 12.47 -19.24 4.12
CA ALA A 489 12.73 -18.32 3.01
C ALA A 489 13.67 -17.18 3.43
N ARG A 490 14.68 -16.90 2.61
CA ARG A 490 15.68 -15.85 2.84
C ARG A 490 15.48 -14.68 1.89
N VAL A 491 15.23 -14.94 0.62
CA VAL A 491 14.98 -13.91 -0.41
C VAL A 491 13.47 -13.78 -0.60
N ILE A 492 12.89 -12.72 -0.05
CA ILE A 492 11.44 -12.51 0.02
C ILE A 492 11.07 -11.22 -0.71
N LEU A 493 10.16 -11.34 -1.68
CA LEU A 493 9.56 -10.19 -2.35
C LEU A 493 8.12 -10.01 -1.86
N ASN A 494 7.80 -8.78 -1.44
CA ASN A 494 6.45 -8.38 -1.06
C ASN A 494 5.90 -7.46 -2.14
N ASP A 495 4.76 -7.79 -2.74
CA ASP A 495 4.16 -7.03 -3.84
C ASP A 495 2.69 -6.74 -3.57
N SER A 496 2.29 -5.49 -3.67
CA SER A 496 0.91 -5.06 -3.44
C SER A 496 0.43 -4.04 -4.46
N VAL A 497 -0.84 -4.10 -4.80
CA VAL A 497 -1.51 -3.23 -5.76
C VAL A 497 -2.87 -2.80 -5.22
N GLY A 498 -3.27 -1.55 -5.47
CA GLY A 498 -4.56 -1.06 -4.98
C GLY A 498 -4.94 0.33 -5.50
N ALA A 499 -5.87 0.98 -4.80
CA ALA A 499 -6.46 2.26 -5.16
C ALA A 499 -5.41 3.36 -5.44
N GLY A 500 -5.79 4.33 -6.26
CA GLY A 500 -4.89 5.34 -6.83
C GLY A 500 -4.17 4.84 -8.06
N MET A 501 -4.40 3.60 -8.36
CA MET A 501 -3.67 2.56 -9.04
C MET A 501 -2.19 2.67 -8.74
N THR A 502 -1.90 2.39 -7.48
CA THR A 502 -0.55 2.29 -6.94
C THR A 502 -0.12 0.83 -6.84
N ARG A 503 1.12 0.54 -7.24
CA ARG A 503 1.81 -0.73 -6.97
C ARG A 503 3.06 -0.45 -6.15
N SER A 504 3.24 -1.19 -5.08
CA SER A 504 4.39 -1.04 -4.19
C SER A 504 4.95 -2.40 -3.82
N SER A 505 6.27 -2.53 -3.96
CA SER A 505 6.99 -3.76 -3.61
C SER A 505 8.22 -3.43 -2.77
N PHE A 506 8.58 -4.35 -1.88
CA PHE A 506 9.86 -4.31 -1.21
C PHE A 506 10.53 -5.68 -1.19
N LEU A 507 11.85 -5.67 -1.33
CA LEU A 507 12.70 -6.85 -1.29
C LEU A 507 13.34 -6.95 0.10
N GLN A 508 13.19 -8.12 0.71
CA GLN A 508 13.79 -8.45 2.01
C GLN A 508 14.75 -9.63 1.86
N ILE A 509 15.93 -9.51 2.45
CA ILE A 509 16.90 -10.59 2.53
C ILE A 509 17.16 -10.88 4.02
N LYS A 510 16.81 -12.09 4.48
CA LYS A 510 17.12 -12.56 5.84
C LYS A 510 18.54 -13.09 5.93
N LYS A 511 19.16 -12.94 7.09
CA LYS A 511 20.47 -13.55 7.42
C LYS A 511 20.41 -15.07 7.48
#